data_930617e87fbc07c65a20366bbce3fdd2
#
_entry.id   930617e87fbc07c65a20366bbce3fdd2
#
_cell.length_a   1.000
_cell.length_b   1.000
_cell.length_c   1.000
_cell.angle_alpha   90.00
_cell.angle_beta   90.00
_cell.angle_gamma   90.00
#
_symmetry.space_group_name_H-M   'P 1'
#
loop_
_entity.id
_entity.type
_entity.pdbx_description
1 polymer ?
#
loop_
_entity_poly.entity_id
_entity_poly.type
_entity_poly.pdbx_seq_one_letter_code
_entity_poly.pdbx_strand_id
1 'polypeptide(L)'
;MENQKVSVVAVNDPFMDLDYMSYLLKYDSVHKGFDGTISTKKDDGKEFLVVNGMSVRVFHEKDPASIGWGAVGATFVCESTGVFTAKEKAELHIKGGCKKVIISAPPKDSVPIFVMGVNQEKYTKDCTVVSNASCTTNCLAPLAKVINDNYGIVEGLMTTVHAMTATQLTVDGPSRGGKDWRGGRCASQNIIPSSTGAAKAVGKVIPELNGKLTGMAFRVPTPDVSVVDLTCRLGKGASMDDICSKIQAAAAGPMNGVLAYTEDDVVSADFYTGKYSSIFDKTACIALNDTFVKLVSWYDNEWGYSNRLVDLACHMAVVDGVVPPPAKIASIKAREIFDSRGNPTVEVDLLTDMHLF
;
A
#
# COMPACT_ATOMS: atom_id res chain seq x y z
N MET A 1 6.20 -4.65 -12.74
CA MET A 1 6.07 -5.41 -13.97
C MET A 1 6.10 -6.93 -13.76
N GLU A 2 6.46 -7.38 -12.60
CA GLU A 2 6.23 -8.78 -12.17
C GLU A 2 4.76 -9.09 -11.89
N ASN A 3 3.96 -8.05 -11.62
CA ASN A 3 2.53 -8.19 -11.36
C ASN A 3 1.78 -8.27 -12.71
N GLN A 4 1.38 -9.47 -13.10
CA GLN A 4 0.61 -9.72 -14.32
C GLN A 4 -0.83 -9.17 -14.30
N LYS A 5 -1.27 -8.59 -13.16
CA LYS A 5 -2.63 -8.05 -12.99
C LYS A 5 -2.81 -6.66 -13.60
N VAL A 6 -1.73 -5.90 -13.81
CA VAL A 6 -1.76 -4.54 -14.34
C VAL A 6 -0.74 -4.36 -15.46
N SER A 7 -1.07 -3.52 -16.45
CA SER A 7 -0.16 -3.07 -17.49
C SER A 7 0.11 -1.59 -17.31
N VAL A 8 1.37 -1.21 -17.15
CA VAL A 8 1.79 0.20 -17.11
C VAL A 8 1.96 0.66 -18.57
N VAL A 9 1.08 1.54 -19.02
CA VAL A 9 1.07 2.02 -20.42
C VAL A 9 1.74 3.38 -20.59
N ALA A 10 1.81 4.18 -19.51
CA ALA A 10 2.48 5.46 -19.55
C ALA A 10 3.00 5.89 -18.16
N VAL A 11 3.96 6.79 -18.19
CA VAL A 11 4.46 7.55 -17.03
C VAL A 11 4.54 9.03 -17.42
N ASN A 12 4.27 9.92 -16.47
CA ASN A 12 4.47 11.35 -16.63
C ASN A 12 5.34 11.88 -15.51
N ASP A 13 6.43 12.53 -15.87
CA ASP A 13 7.24 13.32 -14.93
C ASP A 13 7.79 14.55 -15.66
N PRO A 14 7.44 15.78 -15.21
CA PRO A 14 7.88 17.00 -15.86
C PRO A 14 9.32 17.40 -15.54
N PHE A 15 10.01 16.71 -14.65
CA PHE A 15 11.33 17.08 -14.13
C PHE A 15 12.43 16.09 -14.49
N MET A 16 12.09 14.90 -14.95
CA MET A 16 13.04 13.86 -15.35
C MET A 16 13.03 13.64 -16.85
N ASP A 17 14.19 13.60 -17.48
CA ASP A 17 14.34 13.13 -18.84
C ASP A 17 14.28 11.60 -18.90
N LEU A 18 14.15 11.08 -20.12
CA LEU A 18 14.01 9.64 -20.37
C LEU A 18 15.20 8.81 -19.90
N ASP A 19 16.42 9.33 -20.06
CA ASP A 19 17.63 8.61 -19.67
C ASP A 19 17.76 8.55 -18.15
N TYR A 20 17.38 9.62 -17.45
CA TYR A 20 17.36 9.65 -16.00
C TYR A 20 16.27 8.74 -15.42
N MET A 21 15.08 8.67 -16.05
CA MET A 21 14.05 7.69 -15.67
C MET A 21 14.57 6.24 -15.79
N SER A 22 15.26 5.94 -16.88
CA SER A 22 15.89 4.63 -17.10
C SER A 22 16.94 4.32 -16.03
N TYR A 23 17.75 5.30 -15.68
CA TYR A 23 18.76 5.17 -14.62
C TYR A 23 18.14 4.89 -13.26
N LEU A 24 17.11 5.66 -12.84
CA LEU A 24 16.44 5.48 -11.55
C LEU A 24 15.67 4.15 -11.44
N LEU A 25 15.13 3.63 -12.55
CA LEU A 25 14.52 2.31 -12.55
C LEU A 25 15.57 1.19 -12.42
N LYS A 26 16.76 1.42 -13.00
CA LYS A 26 17.86 0.45 -12.99
C LYS A 26 18.55 0.35 -11.63
N TYR A 27 18.69 1.47 -10.93
CA TYR A 27 19.45 1.56 -9.69
C TYR A 27 18.59 2.07 -8.54
N ASP A 28 18.43 1.26 -7.53
CA ASP A 28 17.74 1.59 -6.30
C ASP A 28 18.63 1.31 -5.10
N SER A 29 18.62 2.20 -4.10
CA SER A 29 19.50 2.10 -2.94
C SER A 29 19.01 1.12 -1.87
N VAL A 30 17.73 0.76 -1.89
CA VAL A 30 17.07 -0.04 -0.86
C VAL A 30 16.53 -1.35 -1.43
N HIS A 31 15.73 -1.25 -2.52
CA HIS A 31 15.01 -2.40 -3.08
C HIS A 31 15.80 -3.19 -4.12
N LYS A 32 17.10 -2.90 -4.28
CA LYS A 32 17.98 -3.43 -5.34
C LYS A 32 17.58 -2.91 -6.73
N GLY A 33 18.45 -3.08 -7.70
CA GLY A 33 18.16 -2.73 -9.07
C GLY A 33 17.06 -3.61 -9.66
N PHE A 34 16.33 -3.07 -10.64
CA PHE A 34 15.31 -3.82 -11.36
C PHE A 34 15.92 -5.05 -12.06
N ASP A 35 15.39 -6.22 -11.78
CA ASP A 35 15.79 -7.48 -12.41
C ASP A 35 15.02 -7.65 -13.74
N GLY A 36 15.64 -7.20 -14.82
CA GLY A 36 15.04 -7.24 -16.14
C GLY A 36 15.77 -6.31 -17.12
N THR A 37 15.23 -6.23 -18.33
CA THR A 37 15.79 -5.37 -19.39
C THR A 37 15.13 -3.99 -19.37
N ILE A 38 15.96 -2.95 -19.41
CA ILE A 38 15.51 -1.56 -19.51
C ILE A 38 16.22 -0.94 -20.71
N SER A 39 15.47 -0.29 -21.56
CA SER A 39 15.99 0.53 -22.67
C SER A 39 15.08 1.72 -22.93
N THR A 40 15.54 2.63 -23.75
CA THR A 40 14.81 3.83 -24.15
C THR A 40 14.57 3.82 -25.65
N LYS A 41 13.44 4.37 -26.10
CA LYS A 41 13.11 4.52 -27.51
C LYS A 41 12.51 5.90 -27.77
N LYS A 42 12.94 6.54 -28.87
CA LYS A 42 12.28 7.72 -29.42
C LYS A 42 11.72 7.38 -30.79
N ASP A 43 10.47 7.71 -31.04
CA ASP A 43 9.76 7.36 -32.27
C ASP A 43 8.73 8.46 -32.60
N ASP A 44 8.86 9.08 -33.75
CA ASP A 44 7.99 10.16 -34.21
C ASP A 44 7.78 11.27 -33.14
N GLY A 45 8.88 11.75 -32.54
CA GLY A 45 8.85 12.76 -31.46
C GLY A 45 8.28 12.29 -30.12
N LYS A 46 7.94 11.01 -30.01
CA LYS A 46 7.42 10.39 -28.78
C LYS A 46 8.52 9.62 -28.08
N GLU A 47 8.51 9.68 -26.75
CA GLU A 47 9.47 9.00 -25.89
C GLU A 47 8.85 7.79 -25.22
N PHE A 48 9.62 6.73 -25.10
CA PHE A 48 9.21 5.47 -24.47
C PHE A 48 10.31 4.91 -23.59
N LEU A 49 9.94 4.55 -22.36
CA LEU A 49 10.73 3.67 -21.53
C LEU A 49 10.32 2.22 -21.88
N VAL A 50 11.28 1.41 -22.30
CA VAL A 50 11.00 0.01 -22.67
C VAL A 50 11.48 -0.91 -21.55
N VAL A 51 10.56 -1.62 -20.90
CA VAL A 51 10.84 -2.48 -19.77
C VAL A 51 10.37 -3.90 -20.09
N ASN A 52 11.31 -4.85 -20.09
CA ASN A 52 11.04 -6.24 -20.50
C ASN A 52 10.31 -6.33 -21.85
N GLY A 53 10.72 -5.50 -22.82
CA GLY A 53 10.12 -5.43 -24.15
C GLY A 53 8.80 -4.67 -24.24
N MET A 54 8.20 -4.26 -23.13
CA MET A 54 6.97 -3.47 -23.12
C MET A 54 7.29 -1.98 -23.21
N SER A 55 6.67 -1.29 -24.17
CA SER A 55 6.85 0.15 -24.37
C SER A 55 5.90 0.94 -23.46
N VAL A 56 6.45 1.73 -22.56
CA VAL A 56 5.74 2.66 -21.67
C VAL A 56 5.91 4.07 -22.21
N ARG A 57 4.82 4.73 -22.59
CA ARG A 57 4.85 6.11 -23.11
C ARG A 57 5.32 7.07 -22.02
N VAL A 58 6.26 7.96 -22.31
CA VAL A 58 6.72 9.00 -21.38
C VAL A 58 6.11 10.34 -21.78
N PHE A 59 5.55 11.04 -20.80
CA PHE A 59 5.08 12.41 -20.88
C PHE A 59 5.87 13.30 -19.92
N HIS A 60 5.91 14.63 -20.21
CA HIS A 60 6.61 15.61 -19.39
C HIS A 60 5.72 16.83 -19.07
N GLU A 61 4.42 16.58 -18.92
CA GLU A 61 3.42 17.63 -18.72
C GLU A 61 3.34 18.06 -17.24
N LYS A 62 3.32 19.36 -16.99
CA LYS A 62 3.12 19.94 -15.65
C LYS A 62 1.65 20.04 -15.26
N ASP A 63 0.78 20.24 -16.25
CA ASP A 63 -0.67 20.28 -16.04
C ASP A 63 -1.27 18.90 -16.28
N PRO A 64 -1.88 18.27 -15.26
CA PRO A 64 -2.51 16.96 -15.42
C PRO A 64 -3.56 16.88 -16.53
N ALA A 65 -4.24 18.00 -16.83
CA ALA A 65 -5.24 18.06 -17.90
C ALA A 65 -4.63 17.93 -19.31
N SER A 66 -3.34 18.22 -19.46
CA SER A 66 -2.62 18.16 -20.74
C SER A 66 -1.96 16.80 -20.98
N ILE A 67 -1.95 15.90 -19.99
CA ILE A 67 -1.37 14.57 -20.16
C ILE A 67 -2.32 13.71 -21.00
N GLY A 68 -1.82 13.16 -22.07
CA GLY A 68 -2.64 12.41 -23.03
C GLY A 68 -2.94 10.96 -22.59
N TRP A 69 -3.49 10.75 -21.41
CA TRP A 69 -3.81 9.41 -20.86
C TRP A 69 -4.74 8.60 -21.77
N GLY A 70 -5.75 9.26 -22.35
CA GLY A 70 -6.68 8.61 -23.26
C GLY A 70 -6.03 8.10 -24.55
N ALA A 71 -5.01 8.84 -25.07
CA ALA A 71 -4.30 8.45 -26.30
C ALA A 71 -3.47 7.17 -26.16
N VAL A 72 -3.15 6.76 -24.92
CA VAL A 72 -2.41 5.54 -24.60
C VAL A 72 -3.29 4.46 -23.97
N GLY A 73 -4.60 4.69 -23.85
CA GLY A 73 -5.55 3.75 -23.27
C GLY A 73 -5.45 3.58 -21.74
N ALA A 74 -4.87 4.55 -21.02
CA ALA A 74 -4.78 4.50 -19.58
C ALA A 74 -6.17 4.65 -18.95
N THR A 75 -6.66 3.61 -18.28
CA THR A 75 -7.94 3.62 -17.58
C THR A 75 -7.80 4.22 -16.18
N PHE A 76 -6.75 3.83 -15.45
CA PHE A 76 -6.44 4.27 -14.10
C PHE A 76 -5.16 5.11 -14.10
N VAL A 77 -5.14 6.18 -13.30
CA VAL A 77 -3.94 6.98 -13.04
C VAL A 77 -3.63 6.95 -11.55
N CYS A 78 -2.40 6.59 -11.21
CA CYS A 78 -1.86 6.73 -9.87
C CYS A 78 -1.25 8.12 -9.74
N GLU A 79 -1.91 9.02 -9.01
CA GLU A 79 -1.42 10.37 -8.70
C GLU A 79 -0.44 10.30 -7.52
N SER A 80 0.85 10.33 -7.81
CA SER A 80 1.92 10.13 -6.82
C SER A 80 2.83 11.35 -6.65
N THR A 81 2.43 12.53 -7.13
CA THR A 81 3.23 13.76 -7.01
C THR A 81 3.17 14.38 -5.61
N GLY A 82 2.13 14.07 -4.83
CA GLY A 82 1.83 14.73 -3.56
C GLY A 82 1.30 16.16 -3.69
N VAL A 83 1.11 16.66 -4.91
CA VAL A 83 0.63 18.03 -5.21
C VAL A 83 -0.87 18.07 -5.46
N PHE A 84 -1.38 17.11 -6.24
CA PHE A 84 -2.79 17.08 -6.69
C PHE A 84 -3.64 16.19 -5.78
N THR A 85 -3.58 16.44 -4.46
CA THR A 85 -4.25 15.62 -3.43
C THR A 85 -5.66 16.09 -3.06
N ALA A 86 -6.14 17.20 -3.63
CA ALA A 86 -7.53 17.63 -3.54
C ALA A 86 -8.32 17.07 -4.74
N LYS A 87 -9.60 16.75 -4.54
CA LYS A 87 -10.49 16.14 -5.55
C LYS A 87 -10.45 16.88 -6.87
N GLU A 88 -10.74 18.20 -6.84
CA GLU A 88 -10.80 19.05 -8.03
C GLU A 88 -9.47 19.03 -8.81
N LYS A 89 -8.33 18.97 -8.11
CA LYS A 89 -7.02 18.93 -8.74
C LYS A 89 -6.71 17.57 -9.34
N ALA A 90 -7.07 16.49 -8.65
CA ALA A 90 -6.88 15.13 -9.16
C ALA A 90 -7.80 14.85 -10.36
N GLU A 91 -9.01 15.42 -10.40
CA GLU A 91 -9.94 15.30 -11.53
C GLU A 91 -9.37 15.89 -12.84
N LEU A 92 -8.31 16.70 -12.80
CA LEU A 92 -7.65 17.19 -14.01
C LEU A 92 -7.07 16.04 -14.86
N HIS A 93 -6.64 14.93 -14.24
CA HIS A 93 -6.21 13.74 -14.99
C HIS A 93 -7.34 13.13 -15.83
N ILE A 94 -8.60 13.24 -15.39
CA ILE A 94 -9.76 12.76 -16.16
C ILE A 94 -9.94 13.55 -17.44
N LYS A 95 -9.63 14.86 -17.42
CA LYS A 95 -9.61 15.69 -18.64
C LYS A 95 -8.56 15.20 -19.63
N GLY A 96 -7.45 14.63 -19.15
CA GLY A 96 -6.42 13.96 -19.96
C GLY A 96 -6.86 12.61 -20.55
N GLY A 97 -8.05 12.11 -20.20
CA GLY A 97 -8.69 10.95 -20.81
C GLY A 97 -8.66 9.66 -20.00
N CYS A 98 -8.12 9.64 -18.76
CA CYS A 98 -8.29 8.50 -17.87
C CYS A 98 -9.72 8.43 -17.30
N LYS A 99 -10.12 7.29 -16.76
CA LYS A 99 -11.45 7.11 -16.14
C LYS A 99 -11.42 7.26 -14.62
N LYS A 100 -10.32 6.90 -13.98
CA LYS A 100 -10.19 6.85 -12.53
C LYS A 100 -8.82 7.37 -12.08
N VAL A 101 -8.80 8.01 -10.92
CA VAL A 101 -7.58 8.50 -10.29
C VAL A 101 -7.46 7.95 -8.88
N ILE A 102 -6.30 7.40 -8.55
CA ILE A 102 -5.96 6.91 -7.21
C ILE A 102 -4.85 7.81 -6.66
N ILE A 103 -5.15 8.59 -5.65
CA ILE A 103 -4.18 9.44 -4.96
C ILE A 103 -3.34 8.57 -4.02
N SER A 104 -2.02 8.55 -4.19
CA SER A 104 -1.09 7.81 -3.34
C SER A 104 -0.68 8.57 -2.07
N ALA A 105 -1.61 9.30 -1.49
CA ALA A 105 -1.42 10.10 -0.27
C ALA A 105 -2.75 10.33 0.44
N PRO A 106 -2.76 10.71 1.74
CA PRO A 106 -3.96 11.21 2.38
C PRO A 106 -4.51 12.44 1.64
N PRO A 107 -5.81 12.48 1.32
CA PRO A 107 -6.38 13.60 0.58
C PRO A 107 -6.55 14.83 1.47
N LYS A 108 -6.54 16.01 0.84
CA LYS A 108 -6.76 17.30 1.54
C LYS A 108 -8.23 17.58 1.85
N ASP A 109 -9.13 16.91 1.16
CA ASP A 109 -10.57 17.14 1.24
C ASP A 109 -11.37 15.83 1.38
N SER A 110 -12.63 15.83 0.95
CA SER A 110 -13.58 14.72 1.10
C SER A 110 -13.42 13.57 0.09
N VAL A 111 -12.25 13.40 -0.53
CA VAL A 111 -11.99 12.21 -1.36
C VAL A 111 -12.16 10.94 -0.54
N PRO A 112 -12.92 9.95 -1.02
CA PRO A 112 -13.06 8.65 -0.35
C PRO A 112 -11.70 7.96 -0.17
N ILE A 113 -11.49 7.38 1.01
CA ILE A 113 -10.26 6.68 1.37
C ILE A 113 -10.57 5.18 1.46
N PHE A 114 -9.78 4.38 0.77
CA PHE A 114 -9.87 2.92 0.82
C PHE A 114 -8.55 2.30 1.28
N VAL A 115 -8.67 1.36 2.21
CA VAL A 115 -7.57 0.54 2.71
C VAL A 115 -7.93 -0.92 2.46
N MET A 116 -7.09 -1.61 1.71
CA MET A 116 -7.29 -3.02 1.39
C MET A 116 -7.31 -3.88 2.67
N GLY A 117 -8.25 -4.81 2.77
CA GLY A 117 -8.50 -5.62 3.95
C GLY A 117 -9.37 -4.94 5.02
N VAL A 118 -9.72 -3.65 4.84
CA VAL A 118 -10.46 -2.86 5.86
C VAL A 118 -11.81 -2.38 5.37
N ASN A 119 -11.87 -1.68 4.23
CA ASN A 119 -13.11 -1.06 3.74
C ASN A 119 -13.20 -0.96 2.21
N GLN A 120 -12.40 -1.70 1.45
CA GLN A 120 -12.43 -1.68 -0.02
C GLN A 120 -13.79 -2.10 -0.59
N GLU A 121 -14.56 -2.89 0.15
CA GLU A 121 -15.92 -3.31 -0.24
C GLU A 121 -16.92 -2.15 -0.34
N LYS A 122 -16.59 -1.01 0.27
CA LYS A 122 -17.40 0.23 0.17
C LYS A 122 -17.15 1.02 -1.10
N TYR A 123 -16.18 0.60 -1.94
CA TYR A 123 -15.95 1.24 -3.22
C TYR A 123 -17.13 1.03 -4.16
N THR A 124 -17.53 2.11 -4.84
CA THR A 124 -18.53 2.07 -5.90
C THR A 124 -17.99 2.71 -7.17
N LYS A 125 -18.49 2.26 -8.32
CA LYS A 125 -18.09 2.77 -9.64
C LYS A 125 -18.32 4.27 -9.85
N ASP A 126 -19.11 4.92 -9.02
CA ASP A 126 -19.34 6.36 -9.09
C ASP A 126 -18.16 7.18 -8.52
N CYS A 127 -17.28 6.56 -7.76
CA CYS A 127 -16.05 7.18 -7.28
C CYS A 127 -15.07 7.36 -8.44
N THR A 128 -14.87 8.59 -8.91
CA THR A 128 -13.90 8.91 -9.98
C THR A 128 -12.50 9.14 -9.44
N VAL A 129 -12.40 9.72 -8.24
CA VAL A 129 -11.13 9.96 -7.52
C VAL A 129 -11.22 9.31 -6.16
N VAL A 130 -10.21 8.52 -5.81
CA VAL A 130 -10.10 7.85 -4.51
C VAL A 130 -8.69 8.04 -3.94
N SER A 131 -8.51 7.76 -2.65
CA SER A 131 -7.19 7.76 -2.01
C SER A 131 -6.89 6.39 -1.42
N ASN A 132 -5.64 5.96 -1.56
CA ASN A 132 -5.09 4.75 -0.91
C ASN A 132 -4.55 5.04 0.50
N ALA A 133 -4.91 6.17 1.13
CA ALA A 133 -4.39 6.64 2.42
C ALA A 133 -2.86 6.83 2.44
N SER A 134 -2.24 6.74 3.64
CA SER A 134 -0.79 6.71 3.83
C SER A 134 -0.29 5.29 4.11
N CYS A 135 1.02 5.07 4.00
CA CYS A 135 1.65 3.80 4.37
C CYS A 135 1.39 3.42 5.84
N THR A 136 1.51 4.39 6.75
CA THR A 136 1.22 4.20 8.19
C THR A 136 -0.25 3.84 8.42
N THR A 137 -1.20 4.47 7.70
CA THR A 137 -2.62 4.12 7.79
C THR A 137 -2.87 2.70 7.30
N ASN A 138 -2.19 2.29 6.21
CA ASN A 138 -2.28 0.93 5.68
C ASN A 138 -1.73 -0.13 6.66
N CYS A 139 -0.74 0.21 7.48
CA CYS A 139 -0.28 -0.68 8.55
C CYS A 139 -1.24 -0.69 9.74
N LEU A 140 -1.64 0.49 10.23
CA LEU A 140 -2.44 0.62 11.45
C LEU A 140 -3.88 0.12 11.28
N ALA A 141 -4.53 0.39 10.15
CA ALA A 141 -5.96 0.10 10.00
C ALA A 141 -6.29 -1.39 10.00
N PRO A 142 -5.56 -2.31 9.33
CA PRO A 142 -5.78 -3.74 9.46
C PRO A 142 -5.61 -4.24 10.91
N LEU A 143 -4.55 -3.82 11.60
CA LEU A 143 -4.32 -4.14 13.00
C LEU A 143 -5.48 -3.65 13.87
N ALA A 144 -5.81 -2.36 13.78
CA ALA A 144 -6.89 -1.75 14.55
C ALA A 144 -8.25 -2.39 14.26
N LYS A 145 -8.50 -2.82 13.01
CA LYS A 145 -9.75 -3.52 12.64
C LYS A 145 -9.88 -4.84 13.37
N VAL A 146 -8.86 -5.69 13.35
CA VAL A 146 -8.90 -6.99 14.04
C VAL A 146 -9.14 -6.79 15.53
N ILE A 147 -8.44 -5.84 16.16
CA ILE A 147 -8.59 -5.56 17.59
C ILE A 147 -9.96 -4.99 17.90
N ASN A 148 -10.45 -4.03 17.11
CA ASN A 148 -11.74 -3.41 17.35
C ASN A 148 -12.90 -4.39 17.14
N ASP A 149 -12.86 -5.21 16.10
CA ASP A 149 -13.92 -6.17 15.76
C ASP A 149 -14.07 -7.27 16.84
N ASN A 150 -12.99 -7.64 17.53
CA ASN A 150 -13.00 -8.72 18.52
C ASN A 150 -13.15 -8.23 19.97
N TYR A 151 -12.59 -7.06 20.29
CA TYR A 151 -12.50 -6.58 21.69
C TYR A 151 -13.04 -5.17 21.90
N GLY A 152 -13.23 -4.40 20.82
CA GLY A 152 -13.53 -2.97 20.89
C GLY A 152 -12.33 -2.16 21.37
N ILE A 153 -12.00 -1.08 20.68
CA ILE A 153 -11.02 -0.10 21.12
C ILE A 153 -11.77 1.06 21.77
N VAL A 154 -11.49 1.33 23.05
CA VAL A 154 -12.05 2.47 23.78
C VAL A 154 -11.31 3.74 23.42
N GLU A 155 -9.98 3.69 23.51
CA GLU A 155 -9.04 4.78 23.21
C GLU A 155 -7.66 4.23 22.91
N GLY A 156 -6.84 4.98 22.17
CA GLY A 156 -5.48 4.56 21.90
C GLY A 156 -4.59 5.67 21.35
N LEU A 157 -3.30 5.51 21.62
CA LEU A 157 -2.24 6.36 21.09
C LEU A 157 -1.35 5.52 20.17
N MET A 158 -1.10 6.02 18.97
CA MET A 158 -0.19 5.39 18.02
C MET A 158 1.10 6.19 17.93
N THR A 159 2.21 5.50 18.03
CA THR A 159 3.51 6.03 17.65
C THR A 159 4.03 5.24 16.46
N THR A 160 4.44 5.92 15.40
CA THR A 160 5.23 5.24 14.37
C THR A 160 6.68 5.67 14.48
N VAL A 161 7.59 4.68 14.58
CA VAL A 161 9.01 4.89 14.36
C VAL A 161 9.25 4.66 12.87
N HIS A 162 9.47 5.76 12.16
CA HIS A 162 9.36 5.80 10.70
C HIS A 162 10.70 6.06 10.04
N ALA A 163 11.00 5.28 9.01
CA ALA A 163 12.16 5.49 8.16
C ALA A 163 12.18 6.89 7.51
N MET A 164 13.33 7.28 7.01
CA MET A 164 13.50 8.51 6.23
C MET A 164 12.62 8.49 4.98
N THR A 165 12.18 9.68 4.54
CA THR A 165 11.43 9.84 3.29
C THR A 165 12.00 11.00 2.48
N ALA A 166 11.74 11.02 1.17
CA ALA A 166 12.28 11.99 0.21
C ALA A 166 12.01 13.48 0.54
N THR A 167 11.08 13.77 1.44
CA THR A 167 10.80 15.15 1.86
C THR A 167 11.75 15.67 2.93
N GLN A 168 12.50 14.79 3.59
CA GLN A 168 13.46 15.15 4.62
C GLN A 168 14.79 15.60 4.01
N LEU A 169 15.55 16.39 4.77
CA LEU A 169 16.81 16.95 4.30
C LEU A 169 17.99 16.05 4.71
N THR A 170 19.01 16.00 3.86
CA THR A 170 20.28 15.30 4.15
C THR A 170 21.20 16.09 5.08
N VAL A 171 21.06 17.42 5.10
CA VAL A 171 21.78 18.36 6.00
C VAL A 171 20.79 19.38 6.54
N ASP A 172 21.13 20.05 7.65
CA ASP A 172 20.30 21.10 8.24
C ASP A 172 20.03 22.23 7.22
N GLY A 173 18.76 22.60 7.06
CA GLY A 173 18.33 23.63 6.12
C GLY A 173 16.90 24.07 6.33
N PRO A 174 16.37 24.99 5.51
CA PRO A 174 15.00 25.47 5.64
C PRO A 174 14.00 24.36 5.31
N SER A 175 13.03 24.14 6.20
CA SER A 175 11.94 23.19 5.96
C SER A 175 10.99 23.68 4.86
N ARG A 176 10.35 22.75 4.16
CA ARG A 176 9.31 23.10 3.17
C ARG A 176 8.18 23.87 3.83
N GLY A 177 7.90 25.08 3.31
CA GLY A 177 6.85 25.96 3.81
C GLY A 177 7.14 26.66 5.14
N GLY A 178 8.35 26.51 5.71
CA GLY A 178 8.85 27.27 6.87
C GLY A 178 8.14 27.04 8.22
N LYS A 179 7.17 26.10 8.29
CA LYS A 179 6.35 25.86 9.47
C LYS A 179 6.82 24.70 10.36
N ASP A 180 7.39 23.66 9.75
CA ASP A 180 7.94 22.52 10.46
C ASP A 180 9.45 22.65 10.58
N TRP A 181 9.91 23.29 11.65
CA TRP A 181 11.35 23.51 11.87
C TRP A 181 12.12 22.21 12.07
N ARG A 182 11.49 21.21 12.68
CA ARG A 182 12.11 19.89 12.87
C ARG A 182 12.34 19.16 11.54
N GLY A 183 11.43 19.32 10.58
CA GLY A 183 11.60 18.78 9.23
C GLY A 183 12.73 19.39 8.41
N GLY A 184 13.35 20.51 8.90
CA GLY A 184 14.56 21.11 8.34
C GLY A 184 15.86 20.52 8.87
N ARG A 185 15.82 19.58 9.82
CA ARG A 185 17.01 18.96 10.40
C ARG A 185 17.44 17.73 9.64
N CYS A 186 18.75 17.45 9.70
CA CYS A 186 19.40 16.33 9.03
C CYS A 186 18.76 14.99 9.43
N ALA A 187 18.19 14.27 8.47
CA ALA A 187 17.45 13.02 8.69
C ALA A 187 18.36 11.86 9.11
N SER A 188 19.61 11.84 8.62
CA SER A 188 20.55 10.72 8.83
C SER A 188 21.23 10.70 10.20
N GLN A 189 20.99 11.73 11.05
CA GLN A 189 21.69 11.88 12.33
C GLN A 189 20.76 12.17 13.52
N ASN A 190 19.45 12.27 13.30
CA ASN A 190 18.52 12.70 14.32
C ASN A 190 17.33 11.79 14.49
N ILE A 191 16.80 11.71 15.70
CA ILE A 191 15.43 11.26 15.96
C ILE A 191 14.55 12.52 15.88
N ILE A 192 13.64 12.58 14.89
CA ILE A 192 12.85 13.77 14.58
C ILE A 192 11.38 13.53 14.91
N PRO A 193 10.82 14.11 16.00
CA PRO A 193 9.38 14.07 16.24
C PRO A 193 8.63 14.81 15.14
N SER A 194 7.60 14.18 14.59
CA SER A 194 6.80 14.71 13.49
C SER A 194 5.31 14.42 13.72
N SER A 195 4.45 15.33 13.31
CA SER A 195 3.02 15.09 13.33
C SER A 195 2.62 14.11 12.22
N THR A 196 1.60 13.30 12.47
CA THR A 196 0.99 12.42 11.47
C THR A 196 -0.52 12.42 11.59
N GLY A 197 -1.20 12.41 10.45
CA GLY A 197 -2.65 12.23 10.37
C GLY A 197 -3.09 10.77 10.29
N ALA A 198 -2.15 9.82 10.30
CA ALA A 198 -2.43 8.41 10.01
C ALA A 198 -3.44 7.79 10.99
N ALA A 199 -3.29 8.02 12.30
CA ALA A 199 -4.22 7.49 13.30
C ALA A 199 -5.63 8.11 13.18
N LYS A 200 -5.72 9.40 12.88
CA LYS A 200 -7.01 10.06 12.60
C LYS A 200 -7.67 9.55 11.33
N ALA A 201 -6.86 9.20 10.32
CA ALA A 201 -7.37 8.64 9.06
C ALA A 201 -8.00 7.26 9.27
N VAL A 202 -7.58 6.48 10.29
CA VAL A 202 -8.23 5.22 10.63
C VAL A 202 -9.71 5.42 10.97
N GLY A 203 -10.08 6.50 11.67
CA GLY A 203 -11.48 6.84 11.94
C GLY A 203 -12.31 7.18 10.69
N LYS A 204 -11.67 7.47 9.54
CA LYS A 204 -12.38 7.65 8.26
C LYS A 204 -12.69 6.32 7.57
N VAL A 205 -11.86 5.30 7.76
CA VAL A 205 -12.03 3.98 7.14
C VAL A 205 -12.74 2.98 8.06
N ILE A 206 -12.61 3.17 9.40
CA ILE A 206 -13.31 2.44 10.47
C ILE A 206 -14.07 3.48 11.32
N PRO A 207 -15.32 3.82 10.98
CA PRO A 207 -16.05 4.93 11.62
C PRO A 207 -16.20 4.79 13.14
N GLU A 208 -16.24 3.56 13.66
CA GLU A 208 -16.34 3.25 15.09
C GLU A 208 -15.12 3.72 15.89
N LEU A 209 -13.99 3.95 15.21
CA LEU A 209 -12.76 4.46 15.81
C LEU A 209 -12.57 5.97 15.65
N ASN A 210 -13.58 6.67 15.10
CA ASN A 210 -13.50 8.11 14.95
C ASN A 210 -13.40 8.79 16.33
N GLY A 211 -12.37 9.62 16.50
CA GLY A 211 -12.10 10.31 17.77
C GLY A 211 -11.44 9.48 18.88
N LYS A 212 -11.26 8.15 18.66
CA LYS A 212 -10.65 7.26 19.65
C LYS A 212 -9.15 7.05 19.47
N LEU A 213 -8.62 7.34 18.29
CA LEU A 213 -7.20 7.17 17.96
C LEU A 213 -6.57 8.50 17.55
N THR A 214 -5.40 8.78 18.11
CA THR A 214 -4.48 9.82 17.62
C THR A 214 -3.05 9.32 17.73
N GLY A 215 -2.08 10.10 17.23
CA GLY A 215 -0.69 9.65 17.28
C GLY A 215 0.29 10.62 16.68
N MET A 216 1.56 10.21 16.69
CA MET A 216 2.70 10.94 16.18
C MET A 216 3.71 10.00 15.52
N ALA A 217 4.71 10.57 14.86
CA ALA A 217 5.83 9.84 14.28
C ALA A 217 7.16 10.28 14.92
N PHE A 218 8.07 9.34 15.11
CA PHE A 218 9.50 9.60 15.21
C PHE A 218 10.17 9.18 13.90
N ARG A 219 10.77 10.15 13.19
CA ARG A 219 11.62 9.86 12.04
C ARG A 219 13.00 9.46 12.55
N VAL A 220 13.52 8.33 12.05
CA VAL A 220 14.81 7.76 12.47
C VAL A 220 15.71 7.55 11.27
N PRO A 221 17.06 7.46 11.47
CA PRO A 221 18.02 7.34 10.37
C PRO A 221 18.09 5.91 9.80
N THR A 222 16.96 5.34 9.41
CA THR A 222 16.87 4.09 8.65
C THR A 222 16.38 4.39 7.24
N PRO A 223 16.90 3.73 6.20
CA PRO A 223 16.54 4.07 4.82
C PRO A 223 15.10 3.69 4.48
N ASP A 224 14.60 2.58 5.01
CA ASP A 224 13.25 2.05 4.77
C ASP A 224 12.83 1.14 5.92
N VAL A 225 11.60 0.67 5.87
CA VAL A 225 10.87 -0.10 6.89
C VAL A 225 10.65 0.68 8.17
N SER A 226 9.40 0.76 8.52
CA SER A 226 8.87 1.49 9.67
C SER A 226 8.10 0.54 10.58
N VAL A 227 7.81 0.99 11.79
CA VAL A 227 7.03 0.23 12.77
C VAL A 227 5.94 1.08 13.38
N VAL A 228 4.75 0.51 13.53
CA VAL A 228 3.63 1.05 14.30
C VAL A 228 3.64 0.45 15.70
N ASP A 229 3.58 1.30 16.70
CA ASP A 229 3.29 1.00 18.11
C ASP A 229 1.89 1.53 18.40
N LEU A 230 0.91 0.62 18.57
CA LEU A 230 -0.44 0.95 19.00
C LEU A 230 -0.62 0.58 20.47
N THR A 231 -0.57 1.58 21.33
CA THR A 231 -0.95 1.42 22.75
C THR A 231 -2.42 1.78 22.91
N CYS A 232 -3.25 0.81 23.33
CA CYS A 232 -4.70 1.02 23.39
C CYS A 232 -5.36 0.30 24.56
N ARG A 233 -6.52 0.85 24.95
CA ARG A 233 -7.44 0.27 25.92
C ARG A 233 -8.54 -0.51 25.19
N LEU A 234 -8.71 -1.75 25.58
CA LEU A 234 -9.75 -2.64 25.05
C LEU A 234 -11.05 -2.47 25.83
N GLY A 235 -12.18 -2.57 25.16
CA GLY A 235 -13.50 -2.60 25.77
C GLY A 235 -13.83 -3.94 26.45
N LYS A 236 -13.22 -5.02 25.94
CA LYS A 236 -13.31 -6.37 26.49
C LYS A 236 -11.91 -6.90 26.74
N GLY A 237 -11.66 -7.47 27.91
CA GLY A 237 -10.38 -8.07 28.25
C GLY A 237 -10.02 -9.25 27.35
N ALA A 238 -8.72 -9.36 27.04
CA ALA A 238 -8.16 -10.43 26.23
C ALA A 238 -6.73 -10.76 26.68
N SER A 239 -6.36 -12.02 26.60
CA SER A 239 -4.95 -12.42 26.75
C SER A 239 -4.19 -12.12 25.45
N MET A 240 -2.85 -11.98 25.53
CA MET A 240 -2.02 -11.80 24.34
C MET A 240 -2.15 -13.01 23.40
N ASP A 241 -2.27 -14.24 23.91
CA ASP A 241 -2.44 -15.43 23.08
C ASP A 241 -3.78 -15.41 22.31
N ASP A 242 -4.87 -14.92 22.90
CA ASP A 242 -6.14 -14.76 22.19
C ASP A 242 -6.02 -13.68 21.11
N ILE A 243 -5.36 -12.55 21.39
CA ILE A 243 -5.08 -11.50 20.39
C ILE A 243 -4.27 -12.10 19.22
N CYS A 244 -3.18 -12.81 19.51
CA CYS A 244 -2.36 -13.45 18.49
C CYS A 244 -3.16 -14.43 17.62
N SER A 245 -4.01 -15.25 18.23
CA SER A 245 -4.88 -16.18 17.52
C SER A 245 -5.83 -15.46 16.55
N LYS A 246 -6.41 -14.32 16.95
CA LYS A 246 -7.29 -13.52 16.08
C LYS A 246 -6.52 -12.87 14.92
N ILE A 247 -5.31 -12.37 15.19
CA ILE A 247 -4.42 -11.82 14.15
C ILE A 247 -4.03 -12.90 13.14
N GLN A 248 -3.60 -14.08 13.59
CA GLN A 248 -3.26 -15.21 12.73
C GLN A 248 -4.45 -15.64 11.86
N ALA A 249 -5.64 -15.75 12.46
CA ALA A 249 -6.86 -16.10 11.73
C ALA A 249 -7.21 -15.05 10.66
N ALA A 250 -7.06 -13.76 10.96
CA ALA A 250 -7.29 -12.68 9.99
C ALA A 250 -6.24 -12.70 8.86
N ALA A 251 -4.97 -12.93 9.19
CA ALA A 251 -3.87 -13.01 8.23
C ALA A 251 -4.00 -14.22 7.28
N ALA A 252 -4.43 -15.37 7.79
CA ALA A 252 -4.69 -16.55 6.97
C ALA A 252 -6.00 -16.48 6.19
N GLY A 253 -6.93 -15.63 6.60
CA GLY A 253 -8.30 -15.51 6.05
C GLY A 253 -8.53 -14.19 5.30
N PRO A 254 -9.45 -13.33 5.81
CA PRO A 254 -9.94 -12.16 5.07
C PRO A 254 -8.89 -11.09 4.78
N MET A 255 -7.77 -11.07 5.50
CA MET A 255 -6.67 -10.13 5.31
C MET A 255 -5.41 -10.80 4.72
N ASN A 256 -5.56 -11.96 4.08
CA ASN A 256 -4.43 -12.61 3.41
C ASN A 256 -3.81 -11.67 2.36
N GLY A 257 -2.48 -11.59 2.36
CA GLY A 257 -1.72 -10.68 1.49
C GLY A 257 -1.65 -9.22 1.98
N VAL A 258 -2.40 -8.85 3.03
CA VAL A 258 -2.39 -7.52 3.65
C VAL A 258 -1.78 -7.54 5.04
N LEU A 259 -2.27 -8.44 5.89
CA LEU A 259 -1.78 -8.67 7.26
C LEU A 259 -0.91 -9.92 7.30
N ALA A 260 0.19 -9.87 8.05
CA ALA A 260 1.05 -11.00 8.36
C ALA A 260 1.35 -11.06 9.86
N TYR A 261 2.03 -12.10 10.29
CA TYR A 261 2.32 -12.40 11.68
C TYR A 261 3.70 -13.04 11.81
N THR A 262 4.47 -12.65 12.82
CA THR A 262 5.76 -13.26 13.16
C THR A 262 5.89 -13.49 14.66
N GLU A 263 6.66 -14.52 15.03
CA GLU A 263 7.13 -14.82 16.40
C GLU A 263 8.66 -14.83 16.47
N ASP A 264 9.32 -14.48 15.38
CA ASP A 264 10.78 -14.41 15.33
C ASP A 264 11.28 -13.09 15.93
N ASP A 265 12.50 -13.07 16.44
CA ASP A 265 13.19 -11.87 16.90
C ASP A 265 13.75 -11.11 15.71
N VAL A 266 12.93 -10.24 15.14
CA VAL A 266 13.18 -9.52 13.88
C VAL A 266 13.48 -8.04 14.10
N VAL A 267 14.12 -7.45 13.09
CA VAL A 267 14.40 -6.01 13.02
C VAL A 267 13.98 -5.45 11.65
N SER A 268 13.99 -4.13 11.48
CA SER A 268 13.50 -3.48 10.27
C SER A 268 14.09 -4.02 8.96
N ALA A 269 15.39 -4.37 8.94
CA ALA A 269 16.06 -4.86 7.74
C ALA A 269 15.52 -6.21 7.20
N ASP A 270 14.84 -6.99 8.04
CA ASP A 270 14.27 -8.29 7.66
C ASP A 270 13.01 -8.13 6.78
N PHE A 271 12.48 -6.92 6.70
CA PHE A 271 11.23 -6.64 5.98
C PHE A 271 11.41 -5.81 4.70
N TYR A 272 12.65 -5.54 4.26
CA TYR A 272 12.89 -4.88 2.98
C TYR A 272 12.24 -5.65 1.83
N THR A 273 11.56 -4.92 0.93
CA THR A 273 10.77 -5.47 -0.16
C THR A 273 9.57 -6.31 0.28
N GLY A 274 9.16 -6.17 1.55
CA GLY A 274 8.00 -6.84 2.11
C GLY A 274 6.70 -6.32 1.51
N LYS A 275 5.86 -7.22 0.98
CA LYS A 275 4.60 -6.87 0.32
C LYS A 275 3.41 -6.64 1.26
N TYR A 276 3.55 -7.04 2.53
CA TYR A 276 2.47 -6.89 3.50
C TYR A 276 2.37 -5.46 4.01
N SER A 277 1.15 -5.00 4.24
CA SER A 277 0.91 -3.66 4.80
C SER A 277 1.16 -3.59 6.31
N SER A 278 0.98 -4.71 7.01
CA SER A 278 1.06 -4.79 8.47
C SER A 278 1.56 -6.18 8.85
N ILE A 279 2.71 -6.26 9.50
CA ILE A 279 3.30 -7.52 9.95
C ILE A 279 3.35 -7.47 11.46
N PHE A 280 2.37 -8.12 12.11
CA PHE A 280 2.25 -8.16 13.56
C PHE A 280 3.41 -8.93 14.17
N ASP A 281 4.09 -8.30 15.14
CA ASP A 281 5.24 -8.86 15.85
C ASP A 281 4.81 -9.22 17.28
N LYS A 282 4.60 -10.53 17.53
CA LYS A 282 4.20 -11.03 18.83
C LYS A 282 5.24 -10.72 19.91
N THR A 283 6.52 -10.89 19.58
CA THR A 283 7.62 -10.80 20.56
C THR A 283 7.82 -9.37 21.09
N ALA A 284 7.48 -8.36 20.25
CA ALA A 284 7.54 -6.96 20.61
C ALA A 284 6.28 -6.44 21.33
N CYS A 285 5.20 -7.22 21.39
CA CYS A 285 3.93 -6.81 22.01
C CYS A 285 3.96 -6.99 23.52
N ILE A 286 3.19 -6.14 24.24
CA ILE A 286 3.12 -6.13 25.72
C ILE A 286 1.65 -6.01 26.14
N ALA A 287 1.21 -6.87 27.07
CA ALA A 287 -0.02 -6.67 27.82
C ALA A 287 0.34 -6.19 29.22
N LEU A 288 -0.05 -4.96 29.57
CA LEU A 288 0.07 -4.47 30.94
C LEU A 288 -0.96 -5.15 31.85
N ASN A 289 -2.14 -5.38 31.30
CA ASN A 289 -3.24 -6.15 31.87
C ASN A 289 -4.19 -6.55 30.72
N ASP A 290 -5.25 -7.28 31.02
CA ASP A 290 -6.18 -7.82 30.02
C ASP A 290 -6.87 -6.75 29.15
N THR A 291 -6.89 -5.49 29.58
CA THR A 291 -7.57 -4.40 28.86
C THR A 291 -6.64 -3.29 28.40
N PHE A 292 -5.33 -3.36 28.65
CA PHE A 292 -4.39 -2.34 28.22
C PHE A 292 -3.15 -2.96 27.61
N VAL A 293 -3.00 -2.77 26.31
CA VAL A 293 -2.02 -3.47 25.48
C VAL A 293 -1.20 -2.51 24.62
N LYS A 294 0.03 -2.89 24.34
CA LYS A 294 0.91 -2.33 23.31
C LYS A 294 1.07 -3.37 22.20
N LEU A 295 0.69 -3.01 21.00
CA LEU A 295 0.71 -3.87 19.82
C LEU A 295 1.66 -3.29 18.78
N VAL A 296 2.57 -4.11 18.29
CA VAL A 296 3.63 -3.71 17.38
C VAL A 296 3.42 -4.36 16.02
N SER A 297 3.58 -3.57 14.95
CA SER A 297 3.46 -4.08 13.59
C SER A 297 4.43 -3.37 12.65
N TRP A 298 5.19 -4.15 11.87
CA TRP A 298 6.16 -3.69 10.88
C TRP A 298 5.51 -3.45 9.52
N TYR A 299 6.10 -2.56 8.72
CA TYR A 299 5.71 -2.35 7.34
C TYR A 299 6.83 -1.73 6.52
N ASP A 300 7.05 -2.27 5.32
CA ASP A 300 7.83 -1.58 4.31
C ASP A 300 6.98 -0.41 3.79
N ASN A 301 7.38 0.81 4.15
CA ASN A 301 6.59 2.01 3.86
C ASN A 301 6.60 2.41 2.38
N GLU A 302 7.48 1.82 1.58
CA GLU A 302 7.61 2.04 0.13
C GLU A 302 6.99 0.88 -0.65
N TRP A 303 7.54 -0.33 -0.51
CA TRP A 303 7.15 -1.50 -1.29
C TRP A 303 5.78 -2.03 -0.89
N GLY A 304 5.53 -2.21 0.40
CA GLY A 304 4.23 -2.66 0.91
C GLY A 304 3.09 -1.72 0.50
N TYR A 305 3.32 -0.41 0.60
CA TYR A 305 2.36 0.60 0.17
C TYR A 305 2.08 0.55 -1.34
N SER A 306 3.12 0.42 -2.15
CA SER A 306 2.99 0.34 -3.62
C SER A 306 2.20 -0.89 -4.06
N ASN A 307 2.35 -2.03 -3.37
CA ASN A 307 1.53 -3.21 -3.61
C ASN A 307 0.04 -2.93 -3.34
N ARG A 308 -0.29 -2.23 -2.25
CA ARG A 308 -1.70 -1.87 -1.95
C ARG A 308 -2.30 -0.91 -2.97
N LEU A 309 -1.52 0.00 -3.51
CA LEU A 309 -1.96 0.89 -4.57
C LEU A 309 -2.40 0.09 -5.82
N VAL A 310 -1.60 -0.90 -6.21
CA VAL A 310 -1.92 -1.81 -7.32
C VAL A 310 -3.14 -2.67 -7.00
N ASP A 311 -3.23 -3.23 -5.79
CA ASP A 311 -4.37 -4.04 -5.38
C ASP A 311 -5.67 -3.24 -5.36
N LEU A 312 -5.65 -1.98 -4.93
CA LEU A 312 -6.81 -1.10 -5.00
C LEU A 312 -7.22 -0.84 -6.45
N ALA A 313 -6.27 -0.59 -7.36
CA ALA A 313 -6.56 -0.44 -8.78
C ALA A 313 -7.22 -1.71 -9.37
N CYS A 314 -6.72 -2.89 -9.01
CA CYS A 314 -7.30 -4.17 -9.42
C CYS A 314 -8.72 -4.36 -8.85
N HIS A 315 -8.93 -4.06 -7.57
CA HIS A 315 -10.25 -4.13 -6.94
C HIS A 315 -11.26 -3.20 -7.65
N MET A 316 -10.86 -1.96 -7.89
CA MET A 316 -11.68 -0.99 -8.63
C MET A 316 -12.01 -1.49 -10.03
N ALA A 317 -11.04 -2.07 -10.74
CA ALA A 317 -11.25 -2.61 -12.09
C ALA A 317 -12.28 -3.76 -12.11
N VAL A 318 -12.31 -4.61 -11.09
CA VAL A 318 -13.31 -5.67 -10.93
C VAL A 318 -14.70 -5.08 -10.66
N VAL A 319 -14.82 -4.15 -9.71
CA VAL A 319 -16.10 -3.51 -9.35
C VAL A 319 -16.65 -2.69 -10.53
N ASP A 320 -15.79 -2.03 -11.29
CA ASP A 320 -16.17 -1.26 -12.48
C ASP A 320 -16.54 -2.14 -13.69
N GLY A 321 -16.27 -3.46 -13.62
CA GLY A 321 -16.51 -4.40 -14.72
C GLY A 321 -15.49 -4.28 -15.86
N VAL A 322 -14.32 -3.70 -15.61
CA VAL A 322 -13.21 -3.60 -16.58
C VAL A 322 -12.55 -4.97 -16.77
N VAL A 323 -12.46 -5.74 -15.70
CA VAL A 323 -11.99 -7.13 -15.68
C VAL A 323 -12.98 -8.01 -14.94
N PRO A 324 -13.08 -9.30 -15.28
CA PRO A 324 -13.95 -10.20 -14.53
C PRO A 324 -13.43 -10.40 -13.09
N PRO A 325 -14.31 -10.71 -12.12
CA PRO A 325 -13.87 -11.12 -10.80
C PRO A 325 -13.02 -12.40 -10.88
N PRO A 326 -12.10 -12.63 -9.92
CA PRO A 326 -11.36 -13.88 -9.89
C PRO A 326 -12.32 -15.06 -9.76
N ALA A 327 -12.06 -16.12 -10.53
CA ALA A 327 -12.87 -17.33 -10.50
C ALA A 327 -12.84 -17.98 -9.11
N LYS A 328 -13.99 -18.38 -8.61
CA LYS A 328 -14.11 -19.11 -7.35
C LYS A 328 -14.17 -20.60 -7.62
N ILE A 329 -13.54 -21.40 -6.78
CA ILE A 329 -13.63 -22.85 -6.84
C ILE A 329 -15.06 -23.26 -6.47
N ALA A 330 -15.79 -23.80 -7.43
CA ALA A 330 -17.14 -24.30 -7.24
C ALA A 330 -17.14 -25.73 -6.72
N SER A 331 -16.20 -26.56 -7.19
CA SER A 331 -16.00 -27.91 -6.66
C SER A 331 -14.59 -28.42 -6.93
N ILE A 332 -14.14 -29.32 -6.07
CA ILE A 332 -12.91 -30.11 -6.25
C ILE A 332 -13.30 -31.58 -6.15
N LYS A 333 -12.90 -32.37 -7.14
CA LYS A 333 -13.00 -33.82 -7.10
C LYS A 333 -11.61 -34.40 -7.27
N ALA A 334 -11.23 -35.26 -6.37
CA ALA A 334 -9.98 -36.00 -6.47
C ALA A 334 -10.28 -37.50 -6.59
N ARG A 335 -9.51 -38.21 -7.42
CA ARG A 335 -9.59 -39.66 -7.54
C ARG A 335 -8.19 -40.25 -7.67
N GLU A 336 -8.02 -41.45 -7.16
CA GLU A 336 -6.82 -42.22 -7.41
C GLU A 336 -6.82 -42.70 -8.87
N ILE A 337 -5.72 -42.52 -9.54
CA ILE A 337 -5.45 -43.09 -10.86
C ILE A 337 -4.10 -43.75 -10.84
N PHE A 338 -3.74 -44.50 -11.90
CA PHE A 338 -2.42 -45.07 -12.06
C PHE A 338 -1.66 -44.34 -13.16
N ASP A 339 -0.38 -44.05 -12.92
CA ASP A 339 0.50 -43.46 -13.94
C ASP A 339 0.82 -44.53 -15.05
N SER A 340 1.55 -44.09 -16.06
CA SER A 340 1.93 -44.96 -17.20
C SER A 340 2.80 -46.17 -16.80
N ARG A 341 3.26 -46.24 -15.54
CA ARG A 341 4.06 -47.33 -14.97
C ARG A 341 3.28 -48.16 -13.95
N GLY A 342 2.00 -47.88 -13.75
CA GLY A 342 1.13 -48.55 -12.82
C GLY A 342 1.26 -48.12 -11.35
N ASN A 343 1.91 -46.98 -11.07
CA ASN A 343 1.98 -46.46 -9.71
C ASN A 343 0.73 -45.64 -9.36
N PRO A 344 0.19 -45.77 -8.16
CA PRO A 344 -0.91 -44.92 -7.69
C PRO A 344 -0.51 -43.45 -7.72
N THR A 345 -1.39 -42.59 -8.26
CA THR A 345 -1.28 -41.15 -8.23
C THR A 345 -2.65 -40.53 -8.08
N VAL A 346 -2.76 -39.22 -7.95
CA VAL A 346 -4.03 -38.52 -7.75
C VAL A 346 -4.30 -37.58 -8.91
N GLU A 347 -5.47 -37.74 -9.53
CA GLU A 347 -6.03 -36.78 -10.47
C GLU A 347 -7.00 -35.88 -9.75
N VAL A 348 -6.91 -34.57 -10.01
CA VAL A 348 -7.79 -33.57 -9.39
C VAL A 348 -8.51 -32.79 -10.46
N ASP A 349 -9.84 -32.89 -10.49
CA ASP A 349 -10.72 -32.06 -11.28
C ASP A 349 -11.09 -30.81 -10.47
N LEU A 350 -10.83 -29.61 -11.02
CA LEU A 350 -11.19 -28.34 -10.41
C LEU A 350 -12.22 -27.64 -11.29
N LEU A 351 -13.42 -27.45 -10.76
CA LEU A 351 -14.45 -26.64 -11.39
C LEU A 351 -14.52 -25.27 -10.73
N THR A 352 -14.51 -24.22 -11.53
CA THR A 352 -14.75 -22.85 -11.07
C THR A 352 -16.17 -22.40 -11.43
N ASP A 353 -16.65 -21.33 -10.75
CA ASP A 353 -17.95 -20.70 -11.05
C ASP A 353 -17.96 -20.00 -12.43
N MET A 354 -16.79 -19.80 -13.04
CA MET A 354 -16.65 -19.23 -14.38
C MET A 354 -16.43 -20.30 -15.46
N HIS A 355 -16.54 -21.59 -15.11
CA HIS A 355 -16.30 -22.71 -16.03
C HIS A 355 -14.91 -22.70 -16.73
N LEU A 356 -13.91 -22.09 -16.08
CA LEU A 356 -12.53 -22.13 -16.56
C LEU A 356 -11.89 -23.42 -16.00
N PHE A 357 -11.44 -24.27 -16.93
CA PHE A 357 -10.71 -25.52 -16.63
C PHE A 357 -9.22 -25.26 -16.49
#